data_150d6c40483cfde53fb00d562cbb5362
#
_entry.id   150d6c40483cfde53fb00d562cbb5362
#
_cell.length_a   1.000
_cell.length_b   1.000
_cell.length_c   1.000
_cell.angle_alpha   90.00
_cell.angle_beta   90.00
_cell.angle_gamma   90.00
#
_symmetry.space_group_name_H-M   'P 1'
#
loop_
_entity.id
_entity.type
_entity.pdbx_description
1 polymer ?
#
loop_
_entity_poly.entity_id
_entity_poly.type
_entity_poly.pdbx_seq_one_letter_code
_entity_poly.pdbx_strand_id
1 'polypeptide(L)'
;MFDKLQGIEDKLEKINSSLCDPEVVSNQEEYKKLMREAKTLTPIVEKFREYKKANSDLTEAKEMLADSSLDKEFRDMASEEATKAQKKTEELKEELKVLLPKDPNDYKNVIVEIRGGAGGEEAALFAGSLFRMYSMYAERKGWKTEIMNENPTELGGYKEISFMIEGEGAYSRLKFESGVHRVQRVPETESQGRVHTSTVTVAVLPEAEEVEFTLDPADLQIDVFRSSGAGGQKVNKTSSAIRVTYLPTGMVVECQDERSQYKNKDKALKVLRSRLLEEKTAKQNAEIAGERRSQVGTGDRSERIRTYNFPQGRVSDHRIGLTLYKIEAIMNGDLDEIIDALVTADTAEKLKAED
;
A
#
# COMPACT_ATOMS: atom_id res chain seq x y z
N MET A 1 -14.82 -2.37 12.60
CA MET A 1 -13.66 -3.12 13.11
C MET A 1 -13.82 -4.63 12.91
N PHE A 2 -14.84 -5.27 13.44
CA PHE A 2 -15.00 -6.73 13.41
C PHE A 2 -15.18 -7.31 12.00
N ASP A 3 -15.89 -6.63 11.10
CA ASP A 3 -16.02 -7.05 9.69
C ASP A 3 -14.66 -7.06 8.97
N LYS A 4 -13.78 -6.09 9.29
CA LYS A 4 -12.41 -6.06 8.76
C LYS A 4 -11.57 -7.23 9.30
N LEU A 5 -11.70 -7.54 10.60
CA LEU A 5 -11.00 -8.67 11.24
C LEU A 5 -11.46 -10.01 10.66
N GLN A 6 -12.76 -10.15 10.38
CA GLN A 6 -13.27 -11.34 9.70
C GLN A 6 -12.70 -11.47 8.29
N GLY A 7 -12.65 -10.36 7.54
CA GLY A 7 -12.03 -10.36 6.21
C GLY A 7 -10.53 -10.72 6.24
N ILE A 8 -9.80 -10.32 7.29
CA ILE A 8 -8.40 -10.70 7.50
C ILE A 8 -8.27 -12.21 7.80
N GLU A 9 -9.16 -12.77 8.62
CA GLU A 9 -9.19 -14.20 8.90
C GLU A 9 -9.46 -15.01 7.64
N ASP A 10 -10.48 -14.62 6.85
CA ASP A 10 -10.83 -15.28 5.59
C ASP A 10 -9.66 -15.20 4.58
N LYS A 11 -8.93 -14.08 4.57
CA LYS A 11 -7.74 -13.89 3.74
C LYS A 11 -6.61 -14.83 4.16
N LEU A 12 -6.34 -14.94 5.47
CA LEU A 12 -5.32 -15.87 5.99
C LEU A 12 -5.65 -17.32 5.64
N GLU A 13 -6.92 -17.71 5.73
CA GLU A 13 -7.36 -19.07 5.34
C GLU A 13 -7.15 -19.35 3.86
N LYS A 14 -7.45 -18.38 2.99
CA LYS A 14 -7.15 -18.47 1.56
C LYS A 14 -5.65 -18.60 1.29
N ILE A 15 -4.83 -17.78 1.94
CA ILE A 15 -3.36 -17.84 1.81
C ILE A 15 -2.85 -19.22 2.25
N ASN A 16 -3.32 -19.74 3.39
CA ASN A 16 -2.92 -21.04 3.89
C ASN A 16 -3.35 -22.18 2.93
N SER A 17 -4.51 -22.05 2.29
CA SER A 17 -4.96 -22.98 1.26
C SER A 17 -4.07 -22.92 0.02
N SER A 18 -3.71 -21.72 -0.44
CA SER A 18 -2.81 -21.51 -1.58
C SER A 18 -1.40 -22.02 -1.31
N LEU A 19 -0.90 -21.89 -0.08
CA LEU A 19 0.41 -22.43 0.32
C LEU A 19 0.48 -23.97 0.26
N CYS A 20 -0.66 -24.65 0.26
CA CYS A 20 -0.76 -26.10 0.09
C CYS A 20 -0.88 -26.53 -1.37
N ASP A 21 -1.04 -25.58 -2.31
CA ASP A 21 -1.16 -25.86 -3.74
C ASP A 21 0.20 -26.23 -4.35
N PRO A 22 0.34 -27.37 -5.03
CA PRO A 22 1.59 -27.77 -5.68
C PRO A 22 2.12 -26.77 -6.72
N GLU A 23 1.24 -26.03 -7.40
CA GLU A 23 1.64 -25.00 -8.36
C GLU A 23 2.32 -23.81 -7.66
N VAL A 24 1.78 -23.35 -6.54
CA VAL A 24 2.35 -22.28 -5.72
C VAL A 24 3.65 -22.71 -5.05
N VAL A 25 3.72 -23.96 -4.55
CA VAL A 25 4.93 -24.52 -3.93
C VAL A 25 6.09 -24.57 -4.93
N SER A 26 5.80 -24.80 -6.22
CA SER A 26 6.81 -24.81 -7.29
C SER A 26 7.31 -23.40 -7.67
N ASN A 27 6.52 -22.36 -7.42
CA ASN A 27 6.88 -20.96 -7.64
C ASN A 27 7.47 -20.32 -6.36
N GLN A 28 8.80 -20.33 -6.26
CA GLN A 28 9.51 -19.94 -5.05
C GLN A 28 9.31 -18.48 -4.65
N GLU A 29 9.06 -17.58 -5.59
CA GLU A 29 8.82 -16.15 -5.30
C GLU A 29 7.41 -15.93 -4.75
N GLU A 30 6.40 -16.50 -5.38
CA GLU A 30 5.02 -16.46 -4.94
C GLU A 30 4.84 -17.12 -3.57
N TYR A 31 5.45 -18.28 -3.37
CA TYR A 31 5.46 -18.95 -2.07
C TYR A 31 6.05 -18.08 -0.96
N LYS A 32 7.20 -17.43 -1.21
CA LYS A 32 7.81 -16.51 -0.23
C LYS A 32 6.92 -15.29 0.06
N LYS A 33 6.26 -14.74 -0.96
CA LYS A 33 5.31 -13.62 -0.82
C LYS A 33 4.15 -14.02 0.10
N LEU A 34 3.50 -15.13 -0.19
CA LEU A 34 2.38 -15.65 0.61
C LEU A 34 2.79 -16.02 2.04
N MET A 35 3.97 -16.60 2.24
CA MET A 35 4.50 -16.91 3.57
C MET A 35 4.76 -15.65 4.40
N ARG A 36 5.28 -14.56 3.82
CA ARG A 36 5.47 -13.27 4.50
C ARG A 36 4.12 -12.69 4.92
N GLU A 37 3.15 -12.71 4.00
CA GLU A 37 1.81 -12.20 4.26
C GLU A 37 1.11 -13.01 5.35
N ALA A 38 1.17 -14.34 5.31
CA ALA A 38 0.66 -15.21 6.37
C ALA A 38 1.29 -14.89 7.74
N LYS A 39 2.62 -14.72 7.79
CA LYS A 39 3.35 -14.38 9.02
C LYS A 39 2.86 -13.06 9.63
N THR A 40 2.52 -12.07 8.81
CA THR A 40 2.03 -10.77 9.29
C THR A 40 0.58 -10.86 9.80
N LEU A 41 -0.27 -11.66 9.14
CA LEU A 41 -1.68 -11.78 9.49
C LEU A 41 -1.93 -12.74 10.67
N THR A 42 -1.08 -13.75 10.86
CA THR A 42 -1.24 -14.78 11.90
C THR A 42 -1.46 -14.20 13.30
N PRO A 43 -0.62 -13.28 13.84
CA PRO A 43 -0.79 -12.77 15.20
C PRO A 43 -2.11 -12.00 15.37
N ILE A 44 -2.59 -11.32 14.33
CA ILE A 44 -3.86 -10.60 14.35
C ILE A 44 -5.02 -11.58 14.43
N VAL A 45 -4.99 -12.63 13.61
CA VAL A 45 -6.04 -13.66 13.57
C VAL A 45 -6.07 -14.49 14.85
N GLU A 46 -4.90 -14.82 15.43
CA GLU A 46 -4.83 -15.51 16.73
C GLU A 46 -5.49 -14.70 17.84
N LYS A 47 -5.18 -13.41 17.94
CA LYS A 47 -5.82 -12.50 18.90
C LYS A 47 -7.31 -12.32 18.63
N PHE A 48 -7.72 -12.29 17.38
CA PHE A 48 -9.13 -12.21 17.02
C PHE A 48 -9.90 -13.48 17.40
N ARG A 49 -9.28 -14.65 17.24
CA ARG A 49 -9.86 -15.93 17.69
C ARG A 49 -9.98 -15.98 19.21
N GLU A 50 -8.97 -15.49 19.94
CA GLU A 50 -9.05 -15.34 21.40
C GLU A 50 -10.20 -14.42 21.80
N TYR A 51 -10.37 -13.29 21.09
CA TYR A 51 -11.50 -12.36 21.33
C TYR A 51 -12.85 -13.03 21.07
N LYS A 52 -13.02 -13.75 19.94
CA LYS A 52 -14.26 -14.49 19.65
C LYS A 52 -14.61 -15.47 20.75
N LYS A 53 -13.62 -16.21 21.25
CA LYS A 53 -13.80 -17.15 22.35
C LYS A 53 -14.23 -16.43 23.64
N ALA A 54 -13.51 -15.40 24.05
CA ALA A 54 -13.86 -14.63 25.25
C ALA A 54 -15.26 -13.98 25.17
N ASN A 55 -15.65 -13.55 23.95
CA ASN A 55 -16.98 -12.99 23.72
C ASN A 55 -18.09 -14.07 23.75
N SER A 56 -17.82 -15.30 23.30
CA SER A 56 -18.72 -16.46 23.45
C SER A 56 -18.88 -16.81 24.90
N ASP A 57 -17.76 -16.95 25.64
CA ASP A 57 -17.78 -17.24 27.10
C ASP A 57 -18.59 -16.17 27.87
N LEU A 58 -18.45 -14.88 27.49
CA LEU A 58 -19.22 -13.78 28.07
C LEU A 58 -20.73 -13.90 27.79
N THR A 59 -21.07 -14.29 26.53
CA THR A 59 -22.48 -14.45 26.15
C THR A 59 -23.10 -15.62 26.88
N GLU A 60 -22.43 -16.75 26.95
CA GLU A 60 -22.87 -17.95 27.68
C GLU A 60 -23.05 -17.65 29.17
N ALA A 61 -22.09 -16.96 29.80
CA ALA A 61 -22.21 -16.56 31.21
C ALA A 61 -23.39 -15.60 31.46
N LYS A 62 -23.68 -14.68 30.54
CA LYS A 62 -24.86 -13.79 30.63
C LYS A 62 -26.16 -14.53 30.43
N GLU A 63 -26.23 -15.52 29.52
CA GLU A 63 -27.40 -16.38 29.35
C GLU A 63 -27.68 -17.21 30.61
N MET A 64 -26.62 -17.77 31.24
CA MET A 64 -26.75 -18.45 32.50
C MET A 64 -27.27 -17.55 33.63
N LEU A 65 -26.81 -16.30 33.71
CA LEU A 65 -27.27 -15.32 34.67
C LEU A 65 -28.77 -14.93 34.47
N ALA A 66 -29.24 -14.99 33.21
CA ALA A 66 -30.64 -14.70 32.86
C ALA A 66 -31.60 -15.85 33.27
N ASP A 67 -31.07 -17.07 33.46
CA ASP A 67 -31.89 -18.20 33.90
C ASP A 67 -32.24 -18.08 35.41
N SER A 68 -33.51 -17.86 35.70
CA SER A 68 -34.04 -17.69 37.03
C SER A 68 -34.11 -19.00 37.81
N SER A 69 -33.89 -20.14 37.19
CA SER A 69 -33.98 -21.49 37.83
C SER A 69 -32.68 -21.94 38.52
N LEU A 70 -31.56 -21.22 38.30
CA LEU A 70 -30.26 -21.58 38.85
C LEU A 70 -30.11 -21.26 40.34
N ASP A 71 -29.44 -22.17 41.05
CA ASP A 71 -29.08 -22.00 42.46
C ASP A 71 -28.10 -20.83 42.67
N LYS A 72 -28.09 -20.29 43.89
CA LYS A 72 -27.30 -19.12 44.27
C LYS A 72 -25.78 -19.32 43.99
N GLU A 73 -25.24 -20.50 44.28
CA GLU A 73 -23.82 -20.81 44.04
C GLU A 73 -23.46 -20.76 42.55
N PHE A 74 -24.30 -21.32 41.70
CA PHE A 74 -24.10 -21.27 40.25
C PHE A 74 -24.22 -19.85 39.68
N ARG A 75 -25.12 -19.01 40.24
CA ARG A 75 -25.18 -17.59 39.85
C ARG A 75 -23.95 -16.80 40.24
N ASP A 76 -23.43 -17.06 41.46
CA ASP A 76 -22.20 -16.39 41.90
C ASP A 76 -21.00 -16.79 41.01
N MET A 77 -20.88 -18.06 40.66
CA MET A 77 -19.86 -18.53 39.70
C MET A 77 -20.04 -17.91 38.32
N ALA A 78 -21.25 -17.91 37.75
CA ALA A 78 -21.53 -17.31 36.45
C ALA A 78 -21.26 -15.79 36.45
N SER A 79 -21.50 -15.10 37.57
CA SER A 79 -21.18 -13.67 37.73
C SER A 79 -19.65 -13.40 37.72
N GLU A 80 -18.89 -14.26 38.41
CA GLU A 80 -17.42 -14.16 38.37
C GLU A 80 -16.86 -14.45 36.99
N GLU A 81 -17.36 -15.47 36.29
CA GLU A 81 -16.98 -15.80 34.91
C GLU A 81 -17.33 -14.67 33.95
N ALA A 82 -18.54 -14.12 34.04
CA ALA A 82 -18.97 -12.97 33.23
C ALA A 82 -18.03 -11.76 33.43
N THR A 83 -17.65 -11.46 34.68
CA THR A 83 -16.76 -10.35 35.00
C THR A 83 -15.35 -10.57 34.43
N LYS A 84 -14.82 -11.79 34.56
CA LYS A 84 -13.50 -12.16 33.97
C LYS A 84 -13.52 -12.12 32.45
N ALA A 85 -14.56 -12.68 31.83
CA ALA A 85 -14.71 -12.69 30.38
C ALA A 85 -14.89 -11.28 29.83
N GLN A 86 -15.66 -10.42 30.52
CA GLN A 86 -15.83 -9.03 30.11
C GLN A 86 -14.50 -8.26 30.13
N LYS A 87 -13.74 -8.38 31.22
CA LYS A 87 -12.43 -7.72 31.32
C LYS A 87 -11.49 -8.21 30.25
N LYS A 88 -11.42 -9.53 30.00
CA LYS A 88 -10.61 -10.12 28.95
C LYS A 88 -11.03 -9.66 27.54
N THR A 89 -12.33 -9.52 27.30
CA THR A 89 -12.86 -9.04 26.03
C THR A 89 -12.48 -7.57 25.78
N GLU A 90 -12.53 -6.72 26.82
CA GLU A 90 -12.10 -5.32 26.72
C GLU A 90 -10.58 -5.20 26.47
N GLU A 91 -9.75 -5.96 27.21
CA GLU A 91 -8.31 -6.00 27.02
C GLU A 91 -7.94 -6.44 25.58
N LEU A 92 -8.53 -7.55 25.11
CA LEU A 92 -8.29 -8.05 23.74
C LEU A 92 -8.79 -7.09 22.66
N LYS A 93 -9.86 -6.36 22.92
CA LYS A 93 -10.37 -5.33 22.00
C LYS A 93 -9.38 -4.18 21.83
N GLU A 94 -8.76 -3.72 22.93
CA GLU A 94 -7.74 -2.67 22.86
C GLU A 94 -6.44 -3.19 22.19
N GLU A 95 -6.01 -4.43 22.52
CA GLU A 95 -4.87 -5.05 21.83
C GLU A 95 -5.11 -5.17 20.31
N LEU A 96 -6.31 -5.60 19.90
CA LEU A 96 -6.67 -5.71 18.49
C LEU A 96 -6.73 -4.35 17.78
N LYS A 97 -7.13 -3.28 18.44
CA LYS A 97 -7.07 -1.92 17.88
C LYS A 97 -5.64 -1.50 17.56
N VAL A 98 -4.68 -1.91 18.37
CA VAL A 98 -3.25 -1.61 18.15
C VAL A 98 -2.65 -2.49 17.06
N LEU A 99 -3.05 -3.78 17.01
CA LEU A 99 -2.53 -4.78 16.07
C LEU A 99 -3.14 -4.66 14.66
N LEU A 100 -4.35 -4.10 14.54
CA LEU A 100 -4.97 -3.93 13.23
C LEU A 100 -4.09 -3.05 12.34
N PRO A 101 -3.68 -3.54 11.17
CA PRO A 101 -3.03 -2.70 10.18
C PRO A 101 -4.02 -1.56 9.84
N LYS A 102 -3.61 -0.34 10.15
CA LYS A 102 -4.44 0.85 9.93
C LYS A 102 -4.62 1.15 8.44
N ASP A 103 -3.70 0.61 7.62
CA ASP A 103 -3.69 0.69 6.17
C ASP A 103 -3.39 -0.71 5.60
N PRO A 104 -4.18 -1.21 4.62
CA PRO A 104 -3.91 -2.49 3.96
C PRO A 104 -2.55 -2.53 3.25
N ASN A 105 -1.92 -1.38 3.01
CA ASN A 105 -0.61 -1.27 2.39
C ASN A 105 0.56 -1.30 3.39
N ASP A 106 0.30 -1.27 4.71
CA ASP A 106 1.33 -1.14 5.74
C ASP A 106 2.41 -2.25 5.69
N TYR A 107 2.08 -3.43 5.15
CA TYR A 107 3.01 -4.56 5.00
C TYR A 107 3.77 -4.57 3.66
N LYS A 108 3.40 -3.69 2.71
CA LYS A 108 4.01 -3.65 1.38
C LYS A 108 5.41 -3.05 1.41
N ASN A 109 6.18 -3.36 0.37
CA ASN A 109 7.37 -2.62 0.03
C ASN A 109 7.00 -1.19 -0.36
N VAL A 110 7.98 -0.31 -0.36
CA VAL A 110 7.74 1.11 -0.61
C VAL A 110 8.59 1.62 -1.76
N ILE A 111 7.97 2.42 -2.63
CA ILE A 111 8.65 3.18 -3.67
C ILE A 111 8.75 4.63 -3.17
N VAL A 112 9.97 5.13 -3.10
CA VAL A 112 10.26 6.51 -2.71
C VAL A 112 10.76 7.27 -3.93
N GLU A 113 10.09 8.38 -4.24
CA GLU A 113 10.47 9.28 -5.33
C GLU A 113 10.87 10.64 -4.74
N ILE A 114 12.07 11.08 -5.04
CA ILE A 114 12.62 12.35 -4.55
C ILE A 114 12.87 13.24 -5.75
N ARG A 115 12.33 14.47 -5.72
CA ARG A 115 12.53 15.46 -6.78
C ARG A 115 13.00 16.79 -6.20
N GLY A 116 14.00 17.40 -6.83
CA GLY A 116 14.39 18.77 -6.53
C GLY A 116 13.23 19.74 -6.80
N GLY A 117 12.90 20.55 -5.80
CA GLY A 117 11.89 21.61 -5.90
C GLY A 117 12.52 22.99 -6.13
N ALA A 118 12.12 23.98 -5.34
CA ALA A 118 12.70 25.32 -5.42
C ALA A 118 14.12 25.34 -4.85
N GLY A 119 15.11 25.80 -5.64
CA GLY A 119 16.50 25.95 -5.19
C GLY A 119 17.57 25.52 -6.21
N GLY A 120 17.14 25.05 -7.40
CA GLY A 120 18.06 24.68 -8.46
C GLY A 120 19.01 23.54 -8.06
N GLU A 121 20.33 23.74 -8.26
CA GLU A 121 21.35 22.71 -7.98
C GLU A 121 21.42 22.34 -6.49
N GLU A 122 21.19 23.29 -5.58
CA GLU A 122 21.14 23.01 -4.14
C GLU A 122 19.99 22.07 -3.77
N ALA A 123 18.84 22.19 -4.43
CA ALA A 123 17.75 21.25 -4.25
C ALA A 123 18.13 19.84 -4.75
N ALA A 124 18.86 19.75 -5.85
CA ALA A 124 19.34 18.47 -6.39
C ALA A 124 20.38 17.82 -5.46
N LEU A 125 21.31 18.59 -4.89
CA LEU A 125 22.27 18.11 -3.89
C LEU A 125 21.57 17.62 -2.62
N PHE A 126 20.54 18.34 -2.18
CA PHE A 126 19.76 17.93 -1.02
C PHE A 126 18.92 16.68 -1.30
N ALA A 127 18.41 16.50 -2.52
CA ALA A 127 17.76 15.25 -2.93
C ALA A 127 18.71 14.04 -2.78
N GLY A 128 19.98 14.19 -3.17
CA GLY A 128 21.02 13.19 -2.94
C GLY A 128 21.27 12.92 -1.45
N SER A 129 21.25 13.98 -0.63
CA SER A 129 21.40 13.84 0.83
C SER A 129 20.22 13.07 1.45
N LEU A 130 18.97 13.32 1.00
CA LEU A 130 17.79 12.59 1.46
C LEU A 130 17.81 11.12 0.99
N PHE A 131 18.20 10.86 -0.26
CA PHE A 131 18.36 9.50 -0.74
C PHE A 131 19.34 8.70 0.15
N ARG A 132 20.49 9.29 0.43
CA ARG A 132 21.48 8.67 1.35
C ARG A 132 20.87 8.42 2.73
N MET A 133 20.15 9.40 3.29
CA MET A 133 19.50 9.29 4.60
C MET A 133 18.53 8.10 4.65
N TYR A 134 17.67 7.96 3.65
CA TYR A 134 16.71 6.84 3.58
C TYR A 134 17.39 5.49 3.32
N SER A 135 18.44 5.46 2.50
CA SER A 135 19.22 4.24 2.26
C SER A 135 19.91 3.75 3.53
N MET A 136 20.49 4.66 4.32
CA MET A 136 21.10 4.32 5.62
C MET A 136 20.07 3.89 6.66
N TYR A 137 18.88 4.48 6.63
CA TYR A 137 17.76 4.04 7.47
C TYR A 137 17.31 2.62 7.10
N ALA A 138 17.14 2.34 5.81
CA ALA A 138 16.81 1.02 5.30
C ALA A 138 17.87 -0.04 5.71
N GLU A 139 19.14 0.28 5.56
CA GLU A 139 20.24 -0.60 5.98
C GLU A 139 20.18 -0.92 7.48
N ARG A 140 19.95 0.07 8.34
CA ARG A 140 19.78 -0.13 9.79
C ARG A 140 18.61 -1.04 10.14
N LYS A 141 17.54 -1.01 9.35
CA LYS A 141 16.37 -1.89 9.51
C LYS A 141 16.57 -3.27 8.87
N GLY A 142 17.68 -3.50 8.17
CA GLY A 142 17.94 -4.74 7.42
C GLY A 142 17.08 -4.84 6.15
N TRP A 143 16.62 -3.72 5.61
CA TRP A 143 15.87 -3.64 4.38
C TRP A 143 16.81 -3.47 3.18
N LYS A 144 16.40 -3.96 2.02
CA LYS A 144 17.15 -3.83 0.77
C LYS A 144 16.67 -2.58 0.02
N THR A 145 17.62 -1.80 -0.51
CA THR A 145 17.33 -0.64 -1.37
C THR A 145 17.73 -0.94 -2.81
N GLU A 146 16.85 -0.65 -3.77
CA GLU A 146 17.09 -0.82 -5.20
C GLU A 146 16.71 0.44 -5.96
N ILE A 147 17.65 1.00 -6.75
CA ILE A 147 17.39 2.19 -7.57
C ILE A 147 16.61 1.76 -8.80
N MET A 148 15.44 2.37 -9.02
CA MET A 148 14.59 2.13 -10.18
C MET A 148 14.89 3.10 -11.33
N ASN A 149 15.05 4.38 -11.01
CA ASN A 149 15.35 5.43 -11.97
C ASN A 149 16.11 6.57 -11.30
N GLU A 150 17.07 7.16 -12.01
CA GLU A 150 17.84 8.30 -11.53
C GLU A 150 18.12 9.31 -12.63
N ASN A 151 18.11 10.58 -12.26
CA ASN A 151 18.53 11.70 -13.12
C ASN A 151 19.58 12.53 -12.36
N PRO A 152 20.86 12.10 -12.42
CA PRO A 152 21.93 12.76 -11.69
C PRO A 152 22.28 14.14 -12.29
N THR A 153 22.87 15.00 -11.45
CA THR A 153 23.43 16.29 -11.87
C THR A 153 24.96 16.22 -11.91
N GLU A 154 25.58 17.16 -12.62
CA GLU A 154 27.05 17.23 -12.74
C GLU A 154 27.76 17.40 -11.38
N LEU A 155 27.09 17.98 -10.38
CA LEU A 155 27.61 18.21 -9.04
C LEU A 155 27.33 17.07 -8.05
N GLY A 156 26.85 15.91 -8.53
CA GLY A 156 26.63 14.72 -7.68
C GLY A 156 25.28 14.70 -6.94
N GLY A 157 24.35 15.60 -7.27
CA GLY A 157 22.97 15.54 -6.81
C GLY A 157 22.04 14.83 -7.78
N TYR A 158 20.72 14.82 -7.48
CA TYR A 158 19.70 14.26 -8.35
C TYR A 158 18.61 15.30 -8.62
N LYS A 159 18.29 15.53 -9.92
CA LYS A 159 17.05 16.24 -10.29
C LYS A 159 15.84 15.44 -9.87
N GLU A 160 15.94 14.12 -10.08
CA GLU A 160 14.93 13.14 -9.69
C GLU A 160 15.64 11.80 -9.41
N ILE A 161 15.22 11.11 -8.38
CA ILE A 161 15.60 9.74 -8.10
C ILE A 161 14.41 8.97 -7.55
N SER A 162 14.18 7.77 -8.05
CA SER A 162 13.19 6.83 -7.56
C SER A 162 13.86 5.50 -7.20
N PHE A 163 13.52 4.97 -6.04
CA PHE A 163 14.08 3.73 -5.53
C PHE A 163 13.05 2.97 -4.71
N MET A 164 13.18 1.67 -4.72
CA MET A 164 12.36 0.76 -3.93
C MET A 164 13.10 0.37 -2.65
N ILE A 165 12.39 0.31 -1.54
CA ILE A 165 12.86 -0.26 -0.28
C ILE A 165 12.03 -1.51 -0.01
N GLU A 166 12.69 -2.67 -0.07
CA GLU A 166 12.12 -3.97 0.18
C GLU A 166 12.32 -4.35 1.66
N GLY A 167 11.23 -4.48 2.38
CA GLY A 167 11.28 -4.89 3.78
C GLY A 167 9.92 -4.94 4.44
N GLU A 168 9.81 -5.82 5.44
CA GLU A 168 8.56 -5.97 6.20
C GLU A 168 8.24 -4.65 6.94
N GLY A 169 7.06 -4.08 6.65
CA GLY A 169 6.62 -2.84 7.26
C GLY A 169 7.31 -1.57 6.76
N ALA A 170 8.05 -1.63 5.64
CA ALA A 170 8.75 -0.47 5.09
C ALA A 170 7.80 0.68 4.77
N TYR A 171 6.66 0.39 4.12
CA TYR A 171 5.65 1.41 3.83
C TYR A 171 5.04 2.00 5.10
N SER A 172 4.73 1.20 6.12
CA SER A 172 4.12 1.67 7.37
C SER A 172 4.97 2.72 8.08
N ARG A 173 6.30 2.62 7.95
CA ARG A 173 7.26 3.56 8.56
C ARG A 173 7.48 4.79 7.68
N LEU A 174 7.67 4.60 6.38
CA LEU A 174 8.10 5.65 5.48
C LEU A 174 6.94 6.46 4.88
N LYS A 175 5.69 6.01 4.96
CA LYS A 175 4.51 6.76 4.47
C LYS A 175 4.40 8.18 5.05
N PHE A 176 4.95 8.41 6.25
CA PHE A 176 4.99 9.73 6.88
C PHE A 176 6.08 10.66 6.34
N GLU A 177 6.95 10.16 5.47
CA GLU A 177 8.01 10.97 4.84
C GLU A 177 7.54 11.69 3.56
N SER A 178 6.30 11.42 3.11
CA SER A 178 5.72 12.09 1.94
C SER A 178 5.45 13.56 2.19
N GLY A 179 5.85 14.43 1.25
CA GLY A 179 5.62 15.87 1.31
C GLY A 179 6.84 16.70 0.91
N VAL A 180 6.82 17.98 1.29
CA VAL A 180 7.88 18.96 0.98
C VAL A 180 8.88 19.04 2.12
N HIS A 181 10.13 18.70 1.85
CA HIS A 181 11.26 18.82 2.77
C HIS A 181 12.04 20.09 2.46
N ARG A 182 12.23 20.94 3.45
CA ARG A 182 12.94 22.22 3.33
C ARG A 182 14.31 22.15 3.99
N VAL A 183 15.34 22.55 3.26
CA VAL A 183 16.71 22.66 3.78
C VAL A 183 17.12 24.12 3.93
N GLN A 184 17.84 24.43 4.99
CA GLN A 184 18.51 25.70 5.25
C GLN A 184 19.98 25.39 5.54
N ARG A 185 20.85 25.66 4.56
CA ARG A 185 22.31 25.53 4.70
C ARG A 185 23.03 26.47 3.77
N VAL A 186 24.32 26.65 3.99
CA VAL A 186 25.21 27.29 3.00
C VAL A 186 25.53 26.23 1.95
N PRO A 187 25.12 26.38 0.68
CA PRO A 187 25.46 25.44 -0.37
C PRO A 187 26.96 25.34 -0.60
N GLU A 188 27.46 24.20 -1.06
CA GLU A 188 28.85 24.06 -1.47
C GLU A 188 29.20 24.97 -2.67
N THR A 189 28.21 25.37 -3.45
CA THR A 189 28.32 26.30 -4.58
C THR A 189 28.29 27.79 -4.19
N GLU A 190 28.03 28.11 -2.91
CA GLU A 190 27.92 29.48 -2.43
C GLU A 190 29.27 30.01 -1.90
N SER A 191 29.86 30.99 -2.61
CA SER A 191 31.15 31.55 -2.26
C SER A 191 31.12 32.62 -1.17
N GLN A 192 29.95 33.23 -0.89
CA GLN A 192 29.79 34.34 0.08
C GLN A 192 29.24 33.91 1.44
N GLY A 193 29.09 32.59 1.65
CA GLY A 193 28.64 32.03 2.94
C GLY A 193 27.18 32.34 3.29
N ARG A 194 26.35 32.69 2.32
CA ARG A 194 24.92 32.96 2.55
C ARG A 194 24.12 31.68 2.74
N VAL A 195 23.24 31.66 3.73
CA VAL A 195 22.30 30.56 3.95
C VAL A 195 21.23 30.60 2.87
N HIS A 196 21.13 29.52 2.09
CA HIS A 196 20.05 29.32 1.13
C HIS A 196 18.94 28.46 1.72
N THR A 197 17.73 28.68 1.20
CA THR A 197 16.56 27.86 1.53
C THR A 197 16.10 27.16 0.26
N SER A 198 16.22 25.83 0.24
CA SER A 198 15.80 25.00 -0.88
C SER A 198 14.76 23.99 -0.45
N THR A 199 14.02 23.45 -1.39
CA THR A 199 13.00 22.43 -1.15
C THR A 199 13.19 21.22 -2.04
N VAL A 200 12.82 20.08 -1.52
CA VAL A 200 12.76 18.80 -2.20
C VAL A 200 11.39 18.18 -1.90
N THR A 201 10.77 17.60 -2.90
CA THR A 201 9.52 16.87 -2.74
C THR A 201 9.81 15.38 -2.66
N VAL A 202 9.16 14.71 -1.72
CA VAL A 202 9.23 13.26 -1.51
C VAL A 202 7.84 12.69 -1.69
N ALA A 203 7.68 11.76 -2.62
CA ALA A 203 6.50 10.93 -2.73
C ALA A 203 6.81 9.52 -2.22
N VAL A 204 5.90 8.95 -1.44
CA VAL A 204 6.04 7.63 -0.85
C VAL A 204 4.82 6.82 -1.24
N LEU A 205 5.02 5.82 -2.06
CA LEU A 205 3.97 5.00 -2.65
C LEU A 205 4.14 3.54 -2.24
N PRO A 206 3.06 2.80 -1.97
CA PRO A 206 3.17 1.36 -1.78
C PRO A 206 3.53 0.70 -3.12
N GLU A 207 4.26 -0.42 -3.06
CA GLU A 207 4.49 -1.25 -4.24
C GLU A 207 3.15 -1.68 -4.84
N ALA A 208 2.96 -1.39 -6.14
CA ALA A 208 1.76 -1.78 -6.86
C ALA A 208 1.80 -3.28 -7.17
N GLU A 209 0.69 -3.97 -6.96
CA GLU A 209 0.53 -5.35 -7.38
C GLU A 209 0.35 -5.40 -8.90
N GLU A 210 0.92 -6.42 -9.55
CA GLU A 210 0.68 -6.65 -10.97
C GLU A 210 -0.80 -6.87 -11.22
N VAL A 211 -1.31 -6.20 -12.26
CA VAL A 211 -2.71 -6.32 -12.66
C VAL A 211 -2.89 -7.63 -13.43
N GLU A 212 -3.27 -8.68 -12.73
CA GLU A 212 -3.72 -9.91 -13.39
C GLU A 212 -5.16 -9.77 -13.86
N PHE A 213 -5.42 -10.23 -15.07
CA PHE A 213 -6.76 -10.25 -15.64
C PHE A 213 -7.08 -11.58 -16.29
N THR A 214 -7.97 -12.33 -15.66
CA THR A 214 -8.59 -13.54 -16.21
C THR A 214 -9.97 -13.23 -16.74
N LEU A 215 -10.24 -13.63 -17.98
CA LEU A 215 -11.57 -13.52 -18.58
C LEU A 215 -12.44 -14.68 -18.11
N ASP A 216 -13.51 -14.38 -17.36
CA ASP A 216 -14.53 -15.38 -17.07
C ASP A 216 -15.43 -15.57 -18.31
N PRO A 217 -15.58 -16.81 -18.80
CA PRO A 217 -16.50 -17.10 -19.91
C PRO A 217 -17.95 -16.71 -19.63
N ALA A 218 -18.39 -16.64 -18.37
CA ALA A 218 -19.74 -16.22 -17.98
C ALA A 218 -20.01 -14.72 -18.24
N ASP A 219 -18.97 -13.91 -18.24
CA ASP A 219 -19.04 -12.46 -18.49
C ASP A 219 -18.99 -12.10 -19.98
N LEU A 220 -18.94 -13.10 -20.87
CA LEU A 220 -18.77 -12.90 -22.29
C LEU A 220 -20.04 -13.24 -23.07
N GLN A 221 -20.55 -12.29 -23.82
CA GLN A 221 -21.53 -12.55 -24.86
C GLN A 221 -20.83 -12.63 -26.20
N ILE A 222 -20.99 -13.76 -26.92
CA ILE A 222 -20.34 -14.00 -28.20
C ILE A 222 -21.41 -14.13 -29.28
N ASP A 223 -21.42 -13.19 -30.20
CA ASP A 223 -22.35 -13.15 -31.33
C ASP A 223 -21.61 -13.48 -32.62
N VAL A 224 -22.26 -14.28 -33.45
CA VAL A 224 -21.75 -14.67 -34.78
C VAL A 224 -22.55 -13.92 -35.83
N PHE A 225 -21.84 -13.24 -36.73
CA PHE A 225 -22.49 -12.51 -37.81
C PHE A 225 -21.79 -12.72 -39.16
N ARG A 226 -22.41 -12.24 -40.21
CA ARG A 226 -21.83 -12.34 -41.56
C ARG A 226 -20.76 -11.30 -41.76
N SER A 227 -19.57 -11.72 -42.20
CA SER A 227 -18.51 -10.78 -42.55
C SER A 227 -18.92 -9.91 -43.72
N SER A 228 -18.61 -8.60 -43.65
CA SER A 228 -18.84 -7.62 -44.68
C SER A 228 -17.48 -7.21 -45.28
N GLY A 229 -17.41 -7.09 -46.62
CA GLY A 229 -16.17 -6.64 -47.30
C GLY A 229 -16.13 -7.00 -48.76
N ALA A 230 -15.12 -6.50 -49.48
CA ALA A 230 -14.87 -6.78 -50.90
C ALA A 230 -14.38 -8.25 -51.08
N GLY A 231 -15.32 -9.17 -51.12
CA GLY A 231 -15.06 -10.60 -51.32
C GLY A 231 -16.15 -11.23 -52.17
N GLY A 232 -15.82 -12.35 -52.83
CA GLY A 232 -16.76 -13.06 -53.71
C GLY A 232 -17.95 -13.67 -52.93
N GLN A 233 -18.92 -14.26 -53.63
CA GLN A 233 -20.18 -14.82 -53.08
C GLN A 233 -20.03 -15.70 -51.82
N LYS A 234 -18.86 -16.29 -51.58
CA LYS A 234 -18.60 -17.17 -50.45
C LYS A 234 -18.39 -16.41 -49.13
N VAL A 235 -17.84 -15.19 -49.19
CA VAL A 235 -17.57 -14.34 -47.99
C VAL A 235 -18.90 -13.83 -47.42
N ASN A 236 -19.84 -13.46 -48.27
CA ASN A 236 -21.14 -12.91 -47.86
C ASN A 236 -22.18 -13.98 -47.44
N LYS A 237 -21.87 -15.29 -47.65
CA LYS A 237 -22.76 -16.40 -47.29
C LYS A 237 -22.36 -17.10 -46.00
N THR A 238 -21.09 -16.98 -45.56
CA THR A 238 -20.59 -17.65 -44.35
C THR A 238 -20.58 -16.69 -43.15
N SER A 239 -21.19 -17.12 -42.03
CA SER A 239 -21.14 -16.38 -40.77
C SER A 239 -19.84 -16.69 -40.06
N SER A 240 -18.74 -16.05 -40.48
CA SER A 240 -17.38 -16.25 -39.88
C SER A 240 -16.94 -15.09 -38.99
N ALA A 241 -17.63 -13.97 -39.04
CA ALA A 241 -17.33 -12.82 -38.19
C ALA A 241 -17.84 -13.04 -36.76
N ILE A 242 -17.05 -12.61 -35.80
CA ILE A 242 -17.34 -12.74 -34.37
C ILE A 242 -17.36 -11.35 -33.72
N ARG A 243 -18.36 -11.11 -32.90
CA ARG A 243 -18.45 -9.99 -31.95
C ARG A 243 -18.42 -10.56 -30.55
N VAL A 244 -17.48 -10.09 -29.73
CA VAL A 244 -17.38 -10.44 -28.32
C VAL A 244 -17.68 -9.19 -27.52
N THR A 245 -18.68 -9.28 -26.65
CA THR A 245 -19.07 -8.21 -25.72
C THR A 245 -18.71 -8.66 -24.30
N TYR A 246 -17.95 -7.86 -23.59
CA TYR A 246 -17.68 -8.07 -22.18
C TYR A 246 -18.78 -7.37 -21.38
N LEU A 247 -19.66 -8.14 -20.76
CA LEU A 247 -20.89 -7.67 -20.11
C LEU A 247 -20.68 -6.64 -19.01
N PRO A 248 -19.66 -6.77 -18.12
CA PRO A 248 -19.48 -5.82 -16.99
C PRO A 248 -19.15 -4.39 -17.43
N THR A 249 -18.39 -4.22 -18.52
CA THR A 249 -18.01 -2.87 -19.01
C THR A 249 -18.70 -2.47 -20.31
N GLY A 250 -19.38 -3.42 -20.98
CA GLY A 250 -19.96 -3.21 -22.28
C GLY A 250 -18.94 -3.08 -23.42
N MET A 251 -17.67 -3.43 -23.19
CA MET A 251 -16.61 -3.37 -24.21
C MET A 251 -16.88 -4.38 -25.31
N VAL A 252 -16.85 -3.92 -26.56
CA VAL A 252 -17.12 -4.75 -27.74
C VAL A 252 -15.87 -4.87 -28.59
N VAL A 253 -15.56 -6.08 -29.03
CA VAL A 253 -14.51 -6.38 -29.99
C VAL A 253 -15.08 -7.22 -31.13
N GLU A 254 -14.87 -6.76 -32.35
CA GLU A 254 -15.26 -7.48 -33.56
C GLU A 254 -14.02 -7.98 -34.31
N CYS A 255 -14.11 -9.21 -34.84
CA CYS A 255 -13.05 -9.77 -35.67
C CYS A 255 -13.66 -10.51 -36.86
N GLN A 256 -13.20 -10.15 -38.07
CA GLN A 256 -13.63 -10.77 -39.33
C GLN A 256 -12.47 -11.05 -40.30
N ASP A 257 -11.25 -11.05 -39.80
CA ASP A 257 -10.01 -11.09 -40.61
C ASP A 257 -9.78 -12.45 -41.26
N GLU A 258 -10.21 -13.50 -40.55
CA GLU A 258 -9.97 -14.90 -40.94
C GLU A 258 -11.23 -15.54 -41.53
N ARG A 259 -11.01 -16.57 -42.36
CA ARG A 259 -12.13 -17.38 -42.88
C ARG A 259 -12.72 -18.36 -41.86
N SER A 260 -12.01 -18.60 -40.77
CA SER A 260 -12.39 -19.51 -39.71
C SER A 260 -12.99 -18.76 -38.53
N GLN A 261 -14.24 -19.08 -38.18
CA GLN A 261 -14.94 -18.54 -37.03
C GLN A 261 -14.15 -18.76 -35.72
N TYR A 262 -13.54 -19.93 -35.54
CA TYR A 262 -12.73 -20.22 -34.35
C TYR A 262 -11.51 -19.32 -34.24
N LYS A 263 -10.80 -19.09 -35.34
CA LYS A 263 -9.64 -18.19 -35.35
C LYS A 263 -10.04 -16.75 -35.06
N ASN A 264 -11.17 -16.28 -35.62
CA ASN A 264 -11.70 -14.96 -35.32
C ASN A 264 -12.11 -14.84 -33.85
N LYS A 265 -12.71 -15.88 -33.24
CA LYS A 265 -13.04 -15.92 -31.83
C LYS A 265 -11.79 -15.79 -30.98
N ASP A 266 -10.76 -16.60 -31.22
CA ASP A 266 -9.51 -16.56 -30.45
C ASP A 266 -8.81 -15.21 -30.57
N LYS A 267 -8.83 -14.61 -31.77
CA LYS A 267 -8.26 -13.29 -32.01
C LYS A 267 -9.04 -12.21 -31.30
N ALA A 268 -10.37 -12.24 -31.35
CA ALA A 268 -11.24 -11.30 -30.66
C ALA A 268 -11.05 -11.38 -29.14
N LEU A 269 -10.95 -12.58 -28.56
CA LEU A 269 -10.69 -12.77 -27.13
C LEU A 269 -9.31 -12.25 -26.71
N LYS A 270 -8.28 -12.47 -27.54
CA LYS A 270 -6.94 -11.91 -27.26
C LYS A 270 -6.94 -10.38 -27.25
N VAL A 271 -7.58 -9.77 -28.26
CA VAL A 271 -7.69 -8.30 -28.34
C VAL A 271 -8.51 -7.74 -27.18
N LEU A 272 -9.63 -8.42 -26.81
CA LEU A 272 -10.45 -8.02 -25.68
C LEU A 272 -9.63 -8.08 -24.36
N ARG A 273 -8.89 -9.16 -24.13
CA ARG A 273 -8.02 -9.31 -22.95
C ARG A 273 -6.99 -8.19 -22.88
N SER A 274 -6.29 -7.88 -24.00
CA SER A 274 -5.34 -6.78 -24.05
C SER A 274 -5.97 -5.43 -23.71
N ARG A 275 -7.14 -5.11 -24.27
CA ARG A 275 -7.83 -3.84 -24.01
C ARG A 275 -8.30 -3.70 -22.56
N LEU A 276 -8.84 -4.78 -21.99
CA LEU A 276 -9.28 -4.78 -20.59
C LEU A 276 -8.11 -4.68 -19.62
N LEU A 277 -6.98 -5.34 -19.92
CA LEU A 277 -5.76 -5.20 -19.14
C LEU A 277 -5.21 -3.78 -19.23
N GLU A 278 -5.20 -3.18 -20.44
CA GLU A 278 -4.77 -1.79 -20.65
C GLU A 278 -5.66 -0.80 -19.88
N GLU A 279 -6.98 -0.98 -19.91
CA GLU A 279 -7.94 -0.14 -19.16
C GLU A 279 -7.70 -0.22 -17.65
N LYS A 280 -7.54 -1.45 -17.10
CA LYS A 280 -7.25 -1.64 -15.68
C LYS A 280 -5.92 -1.02 -15.28
N THR A 281 -4.88 -1.22 -16.09
CA THR A 281 -3.55 -0.65 -15.87
C THR A 281 -3.59 0.89 -15.92
N ALA A 282 -4.33 1.45 -16.89
CA ALA A 282 -4.51 2.90 -16.99
C ALA A 282 -5.24 3.47 -15.78
N LYS A 283 -6.25 2.77 -15.25
CA LYS A 283 -6.99 3.17 -14.05
C LYS A 283 -6.06 3.15 -12.82
N GLN A 284 -5.31 2.07 -12.61
CA GLN A 284 -4.35 1.96 -11.51
C GLN A 284 -3.28 3.07 -11.59
N ASN A 285 -2.73 3.31 -12.79
CA ASN A 285 -1.75 4.38 -12.99
C ASN A 285 -2.33 5.77 -12.72
N ALA A 286 -3.60 6.00 -13.05
CA ALA A 286 -4.30 7.26 -12.76
C ALA A 286 -4.51 7.46 -11.24
N GLU A 287 -4.85 6.40 -10.51
CA GLU A 287 -4.94 6.40 -9.04
C GLU A 287 -3.59 6.72 -8.40
N ILE A 288 -2.53 6.02 -8.77
CA ILE A 288 -1.16 6.27 -8.30
C ILE A 288 -0.70 7.69 -8.62
N ALA A 289 -0.99 8.19 -9.84
CA ALA A 289 -0.65 9.56 -10.22
C ALA A 289 -1.44 10.60 -9.39
N GLY A 290 -2.68 10.29 -9.03
CA GLY A 290 -3.51 11.10 -8.13
C GLY A 290 -2.91 11.17 -6.72
N GLU A 291 -2.55 10.03 -6.14
CA GLU A 291 -1.90 9.94 -4.83
C GLU A 291 -0.56 10.70 -4.81
N ARG A 292 0.29 10.46 -5.80
CA ARG A 292 1.57 11.17 -5.96
C ARG A 292 1.35 12.68 -5.98
N ARG A 293 0.36 13.17 -6.75
CA ARG A 293 0.07 14.61 -6.84
C ARG A 293 -0.41 15.20 -5.52
N SER A 294 -1.23 14.47 -4.78
CA SER A 294 -1.72 14.91 -3.46
C SER A 294 -0.59 15.01 -2.42
N GLN A 295 0.38 14.09 -2.47
CA GLN A 295 1.52 14.09 -1.56
C GLN A 295 2.53 15.20 -1.83
N VAL A 296 2.80 15.51 -3.10
CA VAL A 296 3.87 16.44 -3.51
C VAL A 296 3.40 17.89 -3.50
N GLY A 297 2.09 18.15 -3.66
CA GLY A 297 1.56 19.51 -3.75
C GLY A 297 2.18 20.31 -4.89
N THR A 298 2.48 21.58 -4.65
CA THR A 298 3.16 22.47 -5.60
C THR A 298 4.69 22.48 -5.44
N GLY A 299 5.20 21.88 -4.34
CA GLY A 299 6.63 21.94 -3.97
C GLY A 299 7.09 23.28 -3.45
N ASP A 300 6.15 24.19 -3.12
CA ASP A 300 6.47 25.50 -2.58
C ASP A 300 7.06 25.40 -1.16
N ARG A 301 7.89 26.39 -0.80
CA ARG A 301 8.53 26.46 0.52
C ARG A 301 7.53 26.60 1.68
N SER A 302 6.32 27.04 1.43
CA SER A 302 5.24 27.18 2.41
C SER A 302 4.61 25.83 2.80
N GLU A 303 4.59 24.86 1.88
CA GLU A 303 3.98 23.53 2.07
C GLU A 303 4.85 22.52 2.85
N ARG A 304 5.96 23.00 3.40
CA ARG A 304 6.93 22.16 4.11
C ARG A 304 6.32 21.31 5.23
N ILE A 305 6.60 20.03 5.20
CA ILE A 305 6.33 19.12 6.33
C ILE A 305 7.47 19.15 7.35
N ARG A 306 8.72 19.26 6.88
CA ARG A 306 9.92 19.21 7.72
C ARG A 306 10.97 20.21 7.27
N THR A 307 11.70 20.79 8.24
CA THR A 307 12.81 21.71 7.99
C THR A 307 14.11 21.17 8.59
N TYR A 308 15.12 21.10 7.76
CA TYR A 308 16.49 20.73 8.12
C TYR A 308 17.35 22.01 8.18
N ASN A 309 17.68 22.48 9.39
CA ASN A 309 18.46 23.69 9.63
C ASN A 309 19.89 23.31 10.05
N PHE A 310 20.81 23.31 9.10
CA PHE A 310 22.20 22.93 9.34
C PHE A 310 22.94 23.91 10.23
N PRO A 311 22.85 25.25 10.05
CA PRO A 311 23.49 26.20 10.94
C PRO A 311 23.10 26.06 12.41
N GLN A 312 21.88 25.61 12.70
CA GLN A 312 21.38 25.42 14.06
C GLN A 312 21.45 23.93 14.52
N GLY A 313 21.91 23.02 13.66
CA GLY A 313 22.01 21.60 13.98
C GLY A 313 20.67 20.91 14.28
N ARG A 314 19.53 21.50 13.82
CA ARG A 314 18.19 21.05 14.18
C ARG A 314 17.36 20.57 12.98
N VAL A 315 16.48 19.62 13.26
CA VAL A 315 15.40 19.19 12.37
C VAL A 315 14.06 19.45 13.06
N SER A 316 13.14 20.10 12.37
CA SER A 316 11.80 20.39 12.90
C SER A 316 10.72 19.80 11.99
N ASP A 317 9.87 18.91 12.52
CA ASP A 317 8.66 18.45 11.85
C ASP A 317 7.48 19.34 12.24
N HIS A 318 6.91 20.00 11.24
CA HIS A 318 5.88 21.03 11.45
C HIS A 318 4.49 20.45 11.69
N ARG A 319 4.26 19.19 11.34
CA ARG A 319 2.97 18.51 11.51
C ARG A 319 2.65 18.27 12.99
N ILE A 320 3.67 17.93 13.76
CA ILE A 320 3.56 17.58 15.19
C ILE A 320 4.31 18.55 16.11
N GLY A 321 4.92 19.60 15.55
CA GLY A 321 5.71 20.58 16.32
C GLY A 321 6.99 20.03 16.96
N LEU A 322 7.46 18.86 16.52
CA LEU A 322 8.66 18.21 17.06
C LEU A 322 9.93 18.89 16.55
N THR A 323 10.87 19.19 17.45
CA THR A 323 12.18 19.75 17.10
C THR A 323 13.29 18.95 17.78
N LEU A 324 14.23 18.42 16.98
CA LEU A 324 15.36 17.63 17.43
C LEU A 324 16.67 18.31 17.05
N TYR A 325 17.64 18.38 17.98
CA TYR A 325 18.96 19.00 17.78
C TYR A 325 20.03 17.93 17.47
N LYS A 326 19.75 17.03 16.53
CA LYS A 326 20.63 15.92 16.12
C LYS A 326 20.61 15.70 14.60
N ILE A 327 20.75 16.81 13.84
CA ILE A 327 20.66 16.77 12.38
C ILE A 327 21.64 15.76 11.74
N GLU A 328 22.87 15.65 12.24
CA GLU A 328 23.86 14.71 11.72
C GLU A 328 23.44 13.25 11.88
N ALA A 329 22.89 12.88 13.05
CA ALA A 329 22.39 11.54 13.28
C ALA A 329 21.21 11.23 12.35
N ILE A 330 20.27 12.17 12.19
CA ILE A 330 19.10 12.05 11.31
C ILE A 330 19.56 11.87 9.86
N MET A 331 20.48 12.71 9.36
CA MET A 331 21.02 12.59 8.00
C MET A 331 21.83 11.29 7.78
N ASN A 332 22.25 10.63 8.83
CA ASN A 332 22.85 9.31 8.82
C ASN A 332 21.86 8.17 9.12
N GLY A 333 20.54 8.42 8.93
CA GLY A 333 19.50 7.41 8.99
C GLY A 333 18.94 7.13 10.39
N ASP A 334 19.10 8.03 11.38
CA ASP A 334 18.43 7.92 12.69
C ASP A 334 17.06 8.61 12.66
N LEU A 335 16.09 7.95 12.02
CA LEU A 335 14.74 8.49 11.82
C LEU A 335 13.70 7.97 12.82
N ASP A 336 14.03 6.99 13.64
CA ASP A 336 13.05 6.29 14.47
C ASP A 336 12.28 7.23 15.38
N GLU A 337 12.94 8.15 16.08
CA GLU A 337 12.27 9.07 17.01
C GLU A 337 11.24 9.98 16.31
N ILE A 338 11.54 10.43 15.08
CA ILE A 338 10.61 11.25 14.30
C ILE A 338 9.43 10.39 13.82
N ILE A 339 9.72 9.22 13.27
CA ILE A 339 8.71 8.31 12.72
C ILE A 339 7.78 7.81 13.84
N ASP A 340 8.33 7.41 14.99
CA ASP A 340 7.54 6.94 16.13
C ASP A 340 6.60 8.03 16.69
N ALA A 341 7.08 9.27 16.75
CA ALA A 341 6.26 10.42 17.13
C ALA A 341 5.11 10.66 16.13
N LEU A 342 5.38 10.52 14.81
CA LEU A 342 4.36 10.65 13.77
C LEU A 342 3.36 9.51 13.80
N VAL A 343 3.79 8.28 14.00
CA VAL A 343 2.92 7.10 14.17
C VAL A 343 2.00 7.29 15.36
N THR A 344 2.54 7.79 16.48
CA THR A 344 1.75 8.04 17.70
C THR A 344 0.71 9.13 17.47
N ALA A 345 1.08 10.21 16.79
CA ALA A 345 0.17 11.30 16.47
C ALA A 345 -0.95 10.85 15.51
N ASP A 346 -0.63 10.12 14.44
CA ASP A 346 -1.60 9.56 13.50
C ASP A 346 -2.56 8.58 14.20
N THR A 347 -2.04 7.79 15.13
CA THR A 347 -2.86 6.87 15.93
C THR A 347 -3.85 7.62 16.81
N ALA A 348 -3.38 8.66 17.48
CA ALA A 348 -4.23 9.48 18.35
C ALA A 348 -5.31 10.25 17.57
N GLU A 349 -4.99 10.72 16.35
CA GLU A 349 -5.96 11.40 15.48
C GLU A 349 -7.04 10.46 14.97
N LYS A 350 -6.66 9.25 14.53
CA LYS A 350 -7.60 8.23 14.07
C LYS A 350 -8.54 7.72 15.18
N LEU A 351 -8.03 7.57 16.40
CA LEU A 351 -8.85 7.20 17.55
C LEU A 351 -9.89 8.29 17.87
N LYS A 352 -9.53 9.57 17.72
CA LYS A 352 -10.48 10.69 17.94
C LYS A 352 -11.53 10.81 16.84
N ALA A 353 -11.26 10.33 15.63
CA ALA A 353 -12.20 10.36 14.51
C ALA A 353 -13.19 9.19 14.53
N GLU A 354 -12.91 8.14 15.32
CA GLU A 354 -13.81 6.97 15.50
C GLU A 354 -14.76 7.11 16.72
N ASP A 355 -14.54 8.11 17.58
CA ASP A 355 -15.44 8.51 18.68
C ASP A 355 -16.45 9.58 18.17
#